data_406560532d5e73cd7164dc1c0733969f
#
_entry.id   406560532d5e73cd7164dc1c0733969f
#
_cell.length_a   1.000
_cell.length_b   1.000
_cell.length_c   1.000
_cell.angle_alpha   90.00
_cell.angle_beta   90.00
_cell.angle_gamma   90.00
#
_symmetry.space_group_name_H-M   'P 1'
#
loop_
_entity.id
_entity.type
_entity.pdbx_description
1 polymer ?
#
loop_
_entity_poly.entity_id
_entity_poly.type
_entity_poly.pdbx_seq_one_letter_code
_entity_poly.pdbx_strand_id
1 'polypeptide(L)'
;LPDGTSYGAYAVTWESIKATDLANVGDVVKVNGKVDVDGTEMTATATVRVAEGEVKEAVNVAPKYKTLTESCGDPADNLLSIVDGTNNVLDKPNMRWTNWNDHLLNSSPVITFTWDEVYELASINAWFFGDTFVSAPESVTIAVSEDGENFKEVAFTHGDYRTNQKNELVFEDVQKAKALRFTMKQQGTGYVGLTELEIWTSTNGYTSNSTAKLSDLKVNGTAVAGFAAGKLDGYTVNV
;
A
#
# COMPACT_ATOMS: atom_id res chain seq x y z
N LEU A 1 42.82 -5.83 17.22
CA LEU A 1 43.76 -4.99 16.48
C LEU A 1 44.99 -4.68 17.37
N PRO A 2 46.15 -4.37 16.80
CA PRO A 2 47.37 -4.10 17.57
C PRO A 2 47.26 -2.86 18.47
N ASP A 3 46.28 -1.99 18.23
CA ASP A 3 46.00 -0.78 19.00
C ASP A 3 44.96 -1.00 20.12
N GLY A 4 44.54 -2.25 20.35
CA GLY A 4 43.53 -2.59 21.33
C GLY A 4 42.08 -2.31 20.90
N THR A 5 41.83 -1.92 19.63
CA THR A 5 40.48 -1.75 19.11
C THR A 5 39.90 -3.08 18.64
N SER A 6 38.65 -3.32 18.93
CA SER A 6 37.89 -4.52 18.55
C SER A 6 36.77 -4.14 17.60
N TYR A 7 36.63 -4.86 16.50
CA TYR A 7 35.54 -4.69 15.56
C TYR A 7 34.67 -5.96 15.58
N GLY A 8 33.41 -5.80 15.90
CA GLY A 8 32.45 -6.91 15.91
C GLY A 8 31.00 -6.41 15.79
N ALA A 9 30.14 -7.29 15.35
CA ALA A 9 28.69 -7.06 15.42
C ALA A 9 28.20 -7.71 16.73
N TYR A 10 27.75 -6.90 17.66
CA TYR A 10 27.25 -7.36 18.95
C TYR A 10 25.74 -7.13 19.02
N ALA A 11 25.01 -8.13 19.51
CA ALA A 11 23.57 -7.99 19.74
C ALA A 11 23.32 -7.17 21.01
N VAL A 12 22.42 -6.19 20.92
CA VAL A 12 22.00 -5.38 22.06
C VAL A 12 20.60 -5.82 22.50
N THR A 13 20.44 -6.12 23.78
CA THR A 13 19.13 -6.36 24.39
C THR A 13 18.59 -5.05 24.95
N TRP A 14 17.58 -4.47 24.29
CA TRP A 14 17.00 -3.19 24.68
C TRP A 14 15.90 -3.34 25.72
N GLU A 15 15.78 -2.34 26.62
CA GLU A 15 14.64 -2.17 27.49
C GLU A 15 13.37 -1.89 26.69
N SER A 16 12.22 -2.34 27.20
CA SER A 16 10.93 -2.09 26.55
C SER A 16 10.51 -0.63 26.69
N ILE A 17 10.04 -0.02 25.59
CA ILE A 17 9.43 1.30 25.60
C ILE A 17 7.92 1.12 25.79
N LYS A 18 7.30 1.91 26.65
CA LYS A 18 5.84 1.93 26.79
C LYS A 18 5.23 2.81 25.70
N ALA A 19 4.11 2.38 25.13
CA ALA A 19 3.39 3.15 24.12
C ALA A 19 3.00 4.56 24.61
N THR A 20 2.73 4.71 25.91
CA THR A 20 2.44 6.00 26.54
C THR A 20 3.59 7.00 26.49
N ASP A 21 4.82 6.51 26.41
CA ASP A 21 6.02 7.36 26.42
C ASP A 21 6.34 7.92 25.02
N LEU A 22 5.62 7.44 23.98
CA LEU A 22 5.73 7.84 22.59
C LEU A 22 4.36 8.23 22.01
N ALA A 23 3.47 8.81 22.83
CA ALA A 23 2.09 9.10 22.43
C ALA A 23 1.96 10.34 21.55
N ASN A 24 2.89 11.28 21.62
CA ASN A 24 2.79 12.55 20.92
C ASN A 24 4.00 12.81 20.06
N VAL A 25 3.80 13.55 18.96
CA VAL A 25 4.90 14.08 18.14
C VAL A 25 5.78 14.97 19.02
N GLY A 26 7.08 14.74 18.92
CA GLY A 26 8.09 15.46 19.74
C GLY A 26 8.48 14.74 21.01
N ASP A 27 7.76 13.69 21.44
CA ASP A 27 8.16 12.88 22.59
C ASP A 27 9.56 12.28 22.38
N VAL A 28 10.34 12.24 23.45
CA VAL A 28 11.73 11.75 23.41
C VAL A 28 11.95 10.79 24.56
N VAL A 29 12.33 9.56 24.24
CA VAL A 29 12.64 8.52 25.23
C VAL A 29 14.09 8.07 25.08
N LYS A 30 14.80 7.97 26.20
CA LYS A 30 16.10 7.30 26.27
C LYS A 30 15.86 5.85 26.67
N VAL A 31 16.40 4.93 25.88
CA VAL A 31 16.31 3.49 26.10
C VAL A 31 17.70 2.96 26.37
N ASN A 32 17.86 2.22 27.44
CA ASN A 32 19.11 1.53 27.72
C ASN A 32 19.04 0.11 27.15
N GLY A 33 20.20 -0.36 26.70
CA GLY A 33 20.40 -1.70 26.22
C GLY A 33 21.65 -2.31 26.85
N LYS A 34 21.66 -3.64 26.97
CA LYS A 34 22.78 -4.43 27.41
C LYS A 34 23.44 -5.09 26.23
N VAL A 35 24.73 -4.99 26.14
CA VAL A 35 25.56 -5.66 25.14
C VAL A 35 26.70 -6.36 25.83
N ASP A 36 26.92 -7.63 25.51
CA ASP A 36 28.09 -8.37 25.96
C ASP A 36 29.17 -8.23 24.88
N VAL A 37 30.29 -7.67 25.31
CA VAL A 37 31.48 -7.51 24.46
C VAL A 37 32.60 -8.37 25.08
N ASP A 38 32.84 -9.53 24.45
CA ASP A 38 33.85 -10.49 24.87
C ASP A 38 33.81 -10.87 26.37
N GLY A 39 32.59 -11.06 26.91
CA GLY A 39 32.35 -11.42 28.31
C GLY A 39 32.25 -10.20 29.26
N THR A 40 32.28 -8.99 28.76
CA THR A 40 32.09 -7.77 29.53
C THR A 40 30.73 -7.14 29.20
N GLU A 41 29.83 -7.03 30.20
CA GLU A 41 28.55 -6.33 30.02
C GLU A 41 28.78 -4.82 29.92
N MET A 42 28.33 -4.23 28.81
CA MET A 42 28.38 -2.79 28.56
C MET A 42 26.97 -2.24 28.37
N THR A 43 26.80 -0.93 28.60
CA THR A 43 25.53 -0.25 28.41
C THR A 43 25.53 0.51 27.09
N ALA A 44 24.58 0.19 26.22
CA ALA A 44 24.23 1.00 25.07
C ALA A 44 23.04 1.93 25.44
N THR A 45 23.01 3.14 24.93
CA THR A 45 21.89 4.07 25.11
C THR A 45 21.43 4.57 23.75
N ALA A 46 20.14 4.42 23.49
CA ALA A 46 19.49 4.96 22.31
C ALA A 46 18.52 6.08 22.69
N THR A 47 18.42 7.09 21.85
CA THR A 47 17.40 8.14 21.98
C THR A 47 16.40 7.99 20.84
N VAL A 48 15.16 7.71 21.22
CA VAL A 48 14.02 7.56 20.29
C VAL A 48 13.20 8.83 20.36
N ARG A 49 12.93 9.44 19.23
CA ARG A 49 12.07 10.63 19.11
C ARG A 49 10.90 10.32 18.20
N VAL A 50 9.70 10.70 18.63
CA VAL A 50 8.51 10.70 17.77
C VAL A 50 8.61 11.90 16.82
N ALA A 51 8.80 11.65 15.55
CA ALA A 51 8.80 12.70 14.53
C ALA A 51 7.42 12.81 13.88
N GLU A 52 7.07 14.00 13.41
CA GLU A 52 5.92 14.17 12.54
C GLU A 52 6.16 13.39 11.24
N GLY A 53 5.20 12.54 10.86
CA GLY A 53 5.28 11.82 9.59
C GLY A 53 5.02 12.77 8.42
N GLU A 54 5.58 12.47 7.27
CA GLU A 54 5.18 13.13 6.04
C GLU A 54 3.69 12.83 5.79
N VAL A 55 2.85 13.87 5.76
CA VAL A 55 1.46 13.73 5.30
C VAL A 55 1.52 13.56 3.80
N LYS A 56 1.35 12.34 3.33
CA LYS A 56 1.16 12.09 1.89
C LYS A 56 -0.29 12.37 1.55
N GLU A 57 -0.52 13.21 0.55
CA GLU A 57 -1.85 13.35 -0.02
C GLU A 57 -2.23 12.05 -0.76
N ALA A 58 -3.51 11.67 -0.67
CA ALA A 58 -4.02 10.56 -1.46
C ALA A 58 -3.94 10.92 -2.95
N VAL A 59 -3.44 9.99 -3.74
CA VAL A 59 -3.29 10.17 -5.18
C VAL A 59 -4.04 9.05 -5.89
N ASN A 60 -4.84 9.39 -6.90
CA ASN A 60 -5.38 8.40 -7.81
C ASN A 60 -4.27 7.90 -8.74
N VAL A 61 -3.91 6.62 -8.62
CA VAL A 61 -2.85 5.97 -9.40
C VAL A 61 -3.39 5.13 -10.56
N ALA A 62 -4.70 5.04 -10.73
CA ALA A 62 -5.27 4.34 -11.88
C ALA A 62 -4.75 4.90 -13.22
N PRO A 63 -4.72 6.23 -13.47
CA PRO A 63 -4.16 6.79 -14.73
C PRO A 63 -2.65 6.63 -14.88
N LYS A 64 -1.94 6.24 -13.81
CA LYS A 64 -0.47 6.05 -13.84
C LYS A 64 -0.05 4.62 -14.18
N TYR A 65 -0.96 3.83 -14.72
CA TYR A 65 -0.65 2.44 -15.07
C TYR A 65 0.50 2.34 -16.08
N LYS A 66 1.31 1.29 -15.93
CA LYS A 66 2.27 0.84 -16.95
C LYS A 66 1.57 0.02 -18.02
N THR A 67 0.75 -0.94 -17.58
CA THR A 67 -0.15 -1.71 -18.44
C THR A 67 -1.53 -1.76 -17.81
N LEU A 68 -2.53 -1.65 -18.67
CA LEU A 68 -3.94 -1.84 -18.35
C LEU A 68 -4.48 -2.87 -19.33
N THR A 69 -4.98 -3.99 -18.81
CA THR A 69 -5.48 -5.11 -19.62
C THR A 69 -6.79 -5.64 -19.08
N GLU A 70 -7.55 -6.29 -19.94
CA GLU A 70 -8.82 -6.94 -19.63
C GLU A 70 -8.78 -8.41 -20.07
N SER A 71 -9.52 -9.28 -19.39
CA SER A 71 -9.65 -10.69 -19.78
C SER A 71 -10.66 -10.88 -20.89
N CYS A 72 -11.59 -9.96 -21.05
CA CYS A 72 -12.59 -9.91 -22.11
C CYS A 72 -13.19 -8.49 -22.15
N GLY A 73 -13.75 -8.09 -23.27
CA GLY A 73 -14.42 -6.80 -23.44
C GLY A 73 -15.16 -6.73 -24.77
N ASP A 74 -16.02 -5.74 -24.93
CA ASP A 74 -16.64 -5.43 -26.20
C ASP A 74 -15.65 -4.66 -27.09
N PRO A 75 -15.36 -5.13 -28.33
CA PRO A 75 -14.46 -4.41 -29.24
C PRO A 75 -14.94 -3.00 -29.63
N ALA A 76 -16.21 -2.70 -29.44
CA ALA A 76 -16.76 -1.36 -29.70
C ALA A 76 -16.57 -0.42 -28.51
N ASP A 77 -16.32 -0.95 -27.33
CA ASP A 77 -16.06 -0.19 -26.11
C ASP A 77 -14.59 0.22 -26.00
N ASN A 78 -14.27 1.06 -25.03
CA ASN A 78 -12.92 1.58 -24.82
C ASN A 78 -12.45 1.31 -23.38
N LEU A 79 -11.53 0.37 -23.19
CA LEU A 79 -10.96 0.10 -21.87
C LEU A 79 -10.33 1.34 -21.23
N LEU A 80 -9.71 2.23 -22.01
CA LEU A 80 -9.04 3.41 -21.46
C LEU A 80 -10.02 4.45 -20.89
N SER A 81 -11.31 4.37 -21.22
CA SER A 81 -12.32 5.27 -20.66
C SER A 81 -12.51 5.10 -19.15
N ILE A 82 -12.14 3.93 -18.60
CA ILE A 82 -12.29 3.71 -17.15
C ILE A 82 -11.24 4.42 -16.29
N VAL A 83 -10.29 5.13 -16.88
CA VAL A 83 -9.21 5.85 -16.18
C VAL A 83 -9.00 7.27 -16.73
N ASP A 84 -9.96 7.80 -17.47
CA ASP A 84 -9.84 9.11 -18.13
C ASP A 84 -10.26 10.29 -17.24
N GLY A 85 -10.71 10.02 -16.01
CA GLY A 85 -11.18 11.02 -15.06
C GLY A 85 -12.63 11.48 -15.31
N THR A 86 -13.36 10.75 -16.17
CA THR A 86 -14.73 11.10 -16.57
C THR A 86 -15.70 9.99 -16.18
N ASN A 87 -16.41 10.16 -15.10
CA ASN A 87 -17.45 9.22 -14.66
C ASN A 87 -18.76 9.37 -15.45
N ASN A 88 -18.66 9.63 -16.73
CA ASN A 88 -19.79 9.98 -17.56
C ASN A 88 -20.67 8.76 -17.87
N VAL A 89 -21.95 8.86 -17.53
CA VAL A 89 -22.97 7.82 -17.74
C VAL A 89 -23.64 7.89 -19.12
N LEU A 90 -23.06 8.58 -20.07
CA LEU A 90 -23.60 8.64 -21.44
C LEU A 90 -23.46 7.25 -22.09
N ASP A 91 -24.53 6.80 -22.69
CA ASP A 91 -24.57 5.53 -23.43
C ASP A 91 -23.83 5.67 -24.77
N LYS A 92 -22.49 5.70 -24.69
CA LYS A 92 -21.60 5.74 -25.83
C LYS A 92 -20.48 4.70 -25.65
N PRO A 93 -20.30 3.79 -26.61
CA PRO A 93 -19.30 2.72 -26.51
C PRO A 93 -17.89 3.21 -26.20
N ASN A 94 -17.47 4.34 -26.76
CA ASN A 94 -16.13 4.90 -26.56
C ASN A 94 -15.93 5.60 -25.20
N MET A 95 -16.95 5.62 -24.33
CA MET A 95 -16.91 6.29 -23.01
C MET A 95 -17.13 5.31 -21.85
N ARG A 96 -17.06 4.03 -22.13
CA ARG A 96 -17.27 2.96 -21.16
C ARG A 96 -16.47 1.73 -21.56
N TRP A 97 -16.41 0.77 -20.65
CA TRP A 97 -16.01 -0.60 -20.90
C TRP A 97 -17.13 -1.55 -20.44
N THR A 98 -17.41 -2.62 -21.20
CA THR A 98 -18.34 -3.69 -20.82
C THR A 98 -17.82 -5.05 -21.28
N ASN A 99 -18.34 -6.15 -20.71
CA ASN A 99 -18.11 -7.50 -21.19
C ASN A 99 -19.21 -7.96 -22.17
N TRP A 100 -19.86 -7.07 -22.91
CA TRP A 100 -21.05 -7.31 -23.72
C TRP A 100 -20.92 -8.51 -24.68
N ASN A 101 -19.85 -8.61 -25.43
CA ASN A 101 -19.68 -9.70 -26.40
C ASN A 101 -19.26 -11.03 -25.77
N ASP A 102 -18.62 -11.01 -24.62
CA ASP A 102 -17.98 -12.16 -23.99
C ASP A 102 -18.69 -12.66 -22.72
N HIS A 103 -19.83 -12.08 -22.34
CA HIS A 103 -20.51 -12.35 -21.07
C HIS A 103 -20.91 -13.82 -20.86
N LEU A 104 -21.22 -14.53 -21.93
CA LEU A 104 -21.58 -15.97 -21.87
C LEU A 104 -20.33 -16.85 -21.68
N LEU A 105 -19.18 -16.38 -22.13
CA LEU A 105 -17.91 -17.09 -22.05
C LEU A 105 -17.12 -16.71 -20.79
N ASN A 106 -17.30 -15.49 -20.31
CA ASN A 106 -16.60 -14.99 -19.13
C ASN A 106 -17.56 -14.16 -18.24
N SER A 107 -18.18 -14.85 -17.28
CA SER A 107 -19.09 -14.24 -16.31
C SER A 107 -18.39 -13.50 -15.17
N SER A 108 -17.05 -13.51 -15.14
CA SER A 108 -16.25 -12.87 -14.12
C SER A 108 -15.04 -12.18 -14.76
N PRO A 109 -15.28 -11.13 -15.57
CA PRO A 109 -14.19 -10.39 -16.23
C PRO A 109 -13.21 -9.79 -15.23
N VAL A 110 -11.94 -9.76 -15.61
CA VAL A 110 -10.84 -9.24 -14.81
C VAL A 110 -10.20 -8.07 -15.55
N ILE A 111 -10.07 -6.95 -14.85
CA ILE A 111 -9.25 -5.81 -15.28
C ILE A 111 -7.97 -5.82 -14.46
N THR A 112 -6.83 -5.74 -15.13
CA THR A 112 -5.51 -5.81 -14.49
C THR A 112 -4.73 -4.53 -14.74
N PHE A 113 -4.29 -3.91 -13.66
CA PHE A 113 -3.36 -2.79 -13.63
C PHE A 113 -1.97 -3.29 -13.25
N THR A 114 -0.94 -2.74 -13.90
CA THR A 114 0.44 -2.83 -13.41
C THR A 114 1.06 -1.44 -13.35
N TRP A 115 2.04 -1.25 -12.46
CA TRP A 115 2.79 0.00 -12.33
C TRP A 115 4.29 -0.27 -12.36
N ASP A 116 5.08 0.76 -12.61
CA ASP A 116 6.54 0.66 -12.56
C ASP A 116 7.06 0.61 -11.12
N GLU A 117 6.35 1.20 -10.19
CA GLU A 117 6.69 1.27 -8.76
C GLU A 117 5.60 0.62 -7.89
N VAL A 118 5.92 0.38 -6.61
CA VAL A 118 4.97 -0.14 -5.61
C VAL A 118 4.24 1.04 -4.97
N TYR A 119 2.91 1.01 -5.00
CA TYR A 119 2.04 1.96 -4.31
C TYR A 119 1.44 1.38 -3.04
N GLU A 120 1.15 2.23 -2.06
CA GLU A 120 0.40 1.90 -0.85
C GLU A 120 -1.07 2.27 -1.08
N LEU A 121 -1.88 1.29 -1.47
CA LEU A 121 -3.28 1.45 -1.84
C LEU A 121 -4.20 1.37 -0.63
N ALA A 122 -5.21 2.23 -0.56
CA ALA A 122 -6.17 2.30 0.53
C ALA A 122 -7.62 2.06 0.10
N SER A 123 -7.99 2.45 -1.12
CA SER A 123 -9.37 2.32 -1.59
C SER A 123 -9.48 2.36 -3.11
N ILE A 124 -10.64 1.94 -3.59
CA ILE A 124 -11.05 2.06 -4.98
C ILE A 124 -12.41 2.74 -5.03
N ASN A 125 -12.58 3.69 -5.95
CA ASN A 125 -13.88 4.19 -6.35
C ASN A 125 -14.22 3.61 -7.72
N ALA A 126 -15.37 2.96 -7.83
CA ALA A 126 -15.84 2.37 -9.09
C ALA A 126 -17.18 2.98 -9.50
N TRP A 127 -17.30 3.37 -10.77
CA TRP A 127 -18.57 3.75 -11.38
C TRP A 127 -18.98 2.63 -12.34
N PHE A 128 -19.85 1.77 -11.86
CA PHE A 128 -20.41 0.70 -12.69
C PHE A 128 -21.37 1.30 -13.71
N PHE A 129 -21.14 0.98 -14.97
CA PHE A 129 -22.08 1.34 -16.04
C PHE A 129 -23.38 0.54 -15.88
N GLY A 130 -24.52 1.17 -16.18
CA GLY A 130 -25.82 0.52 -16.15
C GLY A 130 -26.79 1.07 -17.16
N ASP A 131 -27.41 0.16 -17.89
CA ASP A 131 -28.51 0.40 -18.82
C ASP A 131 -29.57 -0.72 -18.73
N THR A 132 -30.29 -0.99 -19.82
CA THR A 132 -31.31 -2.07 -19.85
C THR A 132 -30.72 -3.47 -19.67
N PHE A 133 -29.46 -3.70 -20.05
CA PHE A 133 -28.80 -5.00 -20.10
C PHE A 133 -27.57 -5.09 -19.20
N VAL A 134 -26.95 -3.96 -18.87
CA VAL A 134 -25.77 -3.88 -18.02
C VAL A 134 -26.19 -3.49 -16.61
N SER A 135 -25.77 -4.25 -15.63
CA SER A 135 -26.10 -4.02 -14.22
C SER A 135 -24.84 -3.91 -13.36
N ALA A 136 -25.00 -3.48 -12.13
CA ALA A 136 -23.93 -3.57 -11.14
C ALA A 136 -23.54 -5.06 -10.95
N PRO A 137 -22.28 -5.36 -10.60
CA PRO A 137 -21.82 -6.72 -10.37
C PRO A 137 -22.55 -7.38 -9.18
N GLU A 138 -22.68 -8.69 -9.20
CA GLU A 138 -23.14 -9.49 -8.05
C GLU A 138 -22.10 -9.41 -6.91
N SER A 139 -20.81 -9.47 -7.29
CA SER A 139 -19.70 -9.32 -6.36
C SER A 139 -18.45 -8.77 -7.07
N VAL A 140 -17.57 -8.18 -6.29
CA VAL A 140 -16.25 -7.76 -6.71
C VAL A 140 -15.21 -8.51 -5.90
N THR A 141 -14.16 -8.97 -6.55
CA THR A 141 -12.94 -9.47 -5.90
C THR A 141 -11.77 -8.62 -6.30
N ILE A 142 -10.97 -8.21 -5.33
CA ILE A 142 -9.75 -7.42 -5.56
C ILE A 142 -8.56 -8.28 -5.12
N ALA A 143 -7.55 -8.39 -5.98
CA ALA A 143 -6.30 -9.04 -5.64
C ALA A 143 -5.14 -8.12 -6.00
N VAL A 144 -4.13 -8.06 -5.13
CA VAL A 144 -2.94 -7.22 -5.30
C VAL A 144 -1.67 -8.07 -5.33
N SER A 145 -0.62 -7.53 -5.96
CA SER A 145 0.69 -8.15 -6.02
C SER A 145 1.78 -7.10 -5.84
N GLU A 146 2.74 -7.34 -4.93
CA GLU A 146 3.89 -6.46 -4.73
C GLU A 146 4.98 -6.68 -5.79
N ASP A 147 5.09 -7.90 -6.35
CA ASP A 147 6.09 -8.28 -7.35
C ASP A 147 5.57 -8.24 -8.80
N GLY A 148 4.24 -8.10 -8.98
CA GLY A 148 3.57 -8.12 -10.28
C GLY A 148 3.16 -9.51 -10.76
N GLU A 149 3.50 -10.58 -10.03
CA GLU A 149 3.29 -11.97 -10.43
C GLU A 149 2.39 -12.73 -9.44
N ASN A 150 2.67 -12.62 -8.15
CA ASN A 150 1.99 -13.34 -7.08
C ASN A 150 0.85 -12.51 -6.51
N PHE A 151 -0.39 -12.86 -6.84
CA PHE A 151 -1.57 -12.12 -6.41
C PHE A 151 -2.18 -12.72 -5.14
N LYS A 152 -2.59 -11.83 -4.23
CA LYS A 152 -3.30 -12.14 -2.98
C LYS A 152 -4.60 -11.35 -2.94
N GLU A 153 -5.71 -12.01 -2.62
CA GLU A 153 -6.99 -11.33 -2.39
C GLU A 153 -6.92 -10.40 -1.18
N VAL A 154 -7.65 -9.29 -1.28
CA VAL A 154 -7.70 -8.21 -0.30
C VAL A 154 -9.10 -8.12 0.28
N ALA A 155 -9.18 -8.03 1.61
CA ALA A 155 -10.42 -7.73 2.30
C ALA A 155 -10.74 -6.22 2.20
N PHE A 156 -12.00 -5.90 1.94
CA PHE A 156 -12.48 -4.52 1.85
C PHE A 156 -13.94 -4.42 2.28
N THR A 157 -14.36 -3.23 2.67
CA THR A 157 -15.74 -2.90 2.98
C THR A 157 -16.36 -2.09 1.85
N HIS A 158 -17.64 -2.27 1.60
CA HIS A 158 -18.41 -1.55 0.59
C HIS A 158 -19.90 -1.51 0.96
N GLY A 159 -20.65 -0.57 0.37
CA GLY A 159 -22.10 -0.57 0.39
C GLY A 159 -22.70 -1.47 -0.72
N ASP A 160 -24.01 -1.40 -0.93
CA ASP A 160 -24.65 -2.07 -2.07
C ASP A 160 -24.06 -1.54 -3.37
N TYR A 161 -23.71 -2.44 -4.30
CA TYR A 161 -23.25 -2.05 -5.63
C TYR A 161 -24.39 -1.43 -6.45
N ARG A 162 -24.11 -0.26 -7.00
CA ARG A 162 -25.10 0.50 -7.78
C ARG A 162 -24.47 1.00 -9.08
N THR A 163 -25.28 1.05 -10.13
CA THR A 163 -24.87 1.59 -11.42
C THR A 163 -24.94 3.12 -11.42
N ASN A 164 -24.18 3.73 -12.32
CA ASN A 164 -24.23 5.17 -12.67
C ASN A 164 -23.99 6.10 -11.49
N GLN A 165 -23.25 5.62 -10.49
CA GLN A 165 -22.82 6.43 -9.33
C GLN A 165 -21.55 5.84 -8.72
N LYS A 166 -20.91 6.62 -7.85
CA LYS A 166 -19.72 6.18 -7.13
C LYS A 166 -20.04 5.03 -6.16
N ASN A 167 -19.27 3.97 -6.25
CA ASN A 167 -19.20 2.90 -5.27
C ASN A 167 -17.79 2.94 -4.65
N GLU A 168 -17.71 3.09 -3.35
CA GLU A 168 -16.47 3.15 -2.62
C GLU A 168 -16.16 1.78 -2.01
N LEU A 169 -14.96 1.28 -2.29
CA LEU A 169 -14.43 0.03 -1.76
C LEU A 169 -13.20 0.37 -0.93
N VAL A 170 -13.31 0.27 0.40
CA VAL A 170 -12.26 0.68 1.34
C VAL A 170 -11.53 -0.56 1.84
N PHE A 171 -10.23 -0.66 1.63
CA PHE A 171 -9.43 -1.78 2.09
C PHE A 171 -9.38 -1.79 3.63
N GLU A 172 -9.48 -2.96 4.24
CA GLU A 172 -9.36 -3.10 5.69
C GLU A 172 -7.96 -2.71 6.18
N ASP A 173 -6.93 -3.01 5.38
CA ASP A 173 -5.54 -2.61 5.60
C ASP A 173 -4.97 -1.99 4.33
N VAL A 174 -4.00 -1.08 4.49
CA VAL A 174 -3.23 -0.52 3.37
C VAL A 174 -2.47 -1.63 2.66
N GLN A 175 -2.61 -1.72 1.34
CA GLN A 175 -2.01 -2.76 0.51
C GLN A 175 -0.83 -2.21 -0.29
N LYS A 176 0.33 -2.86 -0.21
CA LYS A 176 1.45 -2.61 -1.13
C LYS A 176 1.21 -3.34 -2.44
N ALA A 177 1.22 -2.61 -3.54
CA ALA A 177 0.89 -3.18 -4.83
C ALA A 177 1.72 -2.59 -5.98
N LYS A 178 2.30 -3.46 -6.78
CA LYS A 178 2.85 -3.17 -8.11
C LYS A 178 1.89 -3.61 -9.21
N ALA A 179 0.91 -4.45 -8.85
CA ALA A 179 -0.18 -4.85 -9.72
C ALA A 179 -1.48 -5.05 -8.94
N LEU A 180 -2.61 -4.85 -9.61
CA LEU A 180 -3.94 -5.03 -9.06
C LEU A 180 -4.84 -5.71 -10.09
N ARG A 181 -5.63 -6.69 -9.64
CA ARG A 181 -6.73 -7.31 -10.39
C ARG A 181 -8.05 -6.90 -9.78
N PHE A 182 -8.93 -6.38 -10.61
CA PHE A 182 -10.30 -6.03 -10.29
C PHE A 182 -11.22 -6.97 -11.05
N THR A 183 -11.85 -7.91 -10.33
CA THR A 183 -12.72 -8.93 -10.90
C THR A 183 -14.18 -8.61 -10.56
N MET A 184 -15.03 -8.59 -11.55
CA MET A 184 -16.46 -8.33 -11.39
C MET A 184 -17.26 -9.59 -11.75
N LYS A 185 -18.03 -10.13 -10.84
CA LYS A 185 -18.97 -11.22 -11.16
C LYS A 185 -20.29 -10.63 -11.63
N GLN A 186 -20.73 -11.00 -12.84
CA GLN A 186 -22.02 -10.56 -13.37
C GLN A 186 -23.20 -11.20 -12.64
N GLN A 187 -24.35 -10.53 -12.65
CA GLN A 187 -25.60 -11.09 -12.14
C GLN A 187 -26.29 -11.94 -13.22
N GLY A 188 -26.41 -13.24 -12.96
CA GLY A 188 -27.08 -14.16 -13.87
C GLY A 188 -26.51 -14.11 -15.29
N THR A 189 -27.35 -13.82 -16.28
CA THR A 189 -26.95 -13.68 -17.70
C THR A 189 -26.83 -12.23 -18.14
N GLY A 190 -26.80 -11.26 -17.21
CA GLY A 190 -26.60 -9.84 -17.51
C GLY A 190 -25.14 -9.53 -17.88
N TYR A 191 -24.87 -8.26 -18.09
CA TYR A 191 -23.52 -7.75 -18.35
C TYR A 191 -23.03 -6.91 -17.20
N VAL A 192 -21.71 -6.72 -17.11
CA VAL A 192 -21.10 -5.72 -16.22
C VAL A 192 -20.30 -4.71 -17.03
N GLY A 193 -20.15 -3.53 -16.51
CA GLY A 193 -19.38 -2.47 -17.16
C GLY A 193 -18.91 -1.41 -16.19
N LEU A 194 -17.97 -0.60 -16.66
CA LEU A 194 -17.37 0.53 -15.93
C LEU A 194 -17.35 1.77 -16.81
N THR A 195 -17.60 2.91 -16.20
CA THR A 195 -17.31 4.23 -16.80
C THR A 195 -16.08 4.88 -16.19
N GLU A 196 -15.75 4.56 -14.91
CA GLU A 196 -14.55 5.07 -14.26
C GLU A 196 -14.10 4.14 -13.14
N LEU A 197 -12.80 4.03 -12.93
CA LEU A 197 -12.17 3.34 -11.83
C LEU A 197 -11.00 4.17 -11.30
N GLU A 198 -11.12 4.66 -10.08
CA GLU A 198 -10.05 5.36 -9.38
C GLU A 198 -9.43 4.44 -8.34
N ILE A 199 -8.12 4.39 -8.28
CA ILE A 199 -7.35 3.60 -7.31
C ILE A 199 -6.55 4.57 -6.46
N TRP A 200 -6.91 4.69 -5.17
CA TRP A 200 -6.39 5.71 -4.30
C TRP A 200 -5.30 5.17 -3.37
N THR A 201 -4.21 5.90 -3.29
CA THR A 201 -3.17 5.64 -2.29
C THR A 201 -3.63 6.05 -0.90
N SER A 202 -2.98 5.51 0.14
CA SER A 202 -3.20 5.94 1.52
C SER A 202 -2.78 7.39 1.71
N THR A 203 -3.61 8.16 2.45
CA THR A 203 -3.24 9.48 2.98
C THR A 203 -2.25 9.37 4.12
N ASN A 204 -2.27 8.22 4.78
CA ASN A 204 -1.39 7.96 5.88
C ASN A 204 -0.09 7.39 5.33
N GLY A 205 0.91 8.23 5.22
CA GLY A 205 2.30 7.78 5.25
C GLY A 205 2.68 7.14 6.59
N TYR A 206 1.68 6.92 7.42
CA TYR A 206 1.69 6.05 8.57
C TYR A 206 1.26 4.65 8.14
N THR A 207 2.16 3.83 7.73
CA THR A 207 2.12 2.50 8.31
C THR A 207 2.14 2.73 9.81
N SER A 208 1.28 2.08 10.55
CA SER A 208 1.16 2.09 12.02
C SER A 208 2.46 1.71 12.77
N ASN A 209 3.55 1.67 12.09
CA ASN A 209 4.90 1.49 12.54
C ASN A 209 5.70 2.73 12.28
N SER A 210 5.22 3.79 12.92
CA SER A 210 6.16 4.61 13.51
C SER A 210 7.22 5.25 12.74
N THR A 211 7.11 6.35 12.84
CA THR A 211 8.18 7.29 12.73
C THR A 211 8.97 7.48 14.03
N ALA A 212 8.96 6.50 14.91
CA ALA A 212 9.94 6.46 15.98
C ALA A 212 11.31 6.18 15.34
N LYS A 213 12.03 7.24 14.99
CA LYS A 213 13.39 7.14 14.45
C LYS A 213 14.38 7.25 15.60
N LEU A 214 15.36 6.36 15.61
CA LEU A 214 16.51 6.50 16.50
C LEU A 214 17.22 7.81 16.15
N SER A 215 17.26 8.76 17.08
CA SER A 215 17.84 10.08 16.84
C SER A 215 19.29 10.18 17.30
N ASP A 216 19.72 9.30 18.20
CA ASP A 216 21.09 9.24 18.72
C ASP A 216 21.39 7.82 19.20
N LEU A 217 22.62 7.37 18.97
CA LEU A 217 23.13 6.08 19.44
C LEU A 217 24.47 6.30 20.15
N LYS A 218 24.56 5.87 21.39
CA LYS A 218 25.78 5.94 22.19
C LYS A 218 26.11 4.59 22.82
N VAL A 219 27.38 4.28 22.90
CA VAL A 219 27.90 3.16 23.66
C VAL A 219 28.80 3.71 24.76
N ASN A 220 28.54 3.33 26.01
CA ASN A 220 29.21 3.88 27.19
C ASN A 220 29.28 5.41 27.20
N GLY A 221 28.23 6.08 26.76
CA GLY A 221 28.15 7.54 26.69
C GLY A 221 28.87 8.19 25.50
N THR A 222 29.60 7.42 24.69
CA THR A 222 30.29 7.91 23.50
C THR A 222 29.40 7.74 22.27
N ALA A 223 29.25 8.81 21.49
CA ALA A 223 28.46 8.77 20.27
C ALA A 223 29.05 7.81 19.22
N VAL A 224 28.19 7.01 18.59
CA VAL A 224 28.60 6.09 17.51
C VAL A 224 28.91 6.90 16.26
N ALA A 225 30.15 6.83 15.78
CA ALA A 225 30.58 7.56 14.60
C ALA A 225 29.79 7.13 13.35
N GLY A 226 29.34 8.10 12.56
CA GLY A 226 28.59 7.85 11.34
C GLY A 226 27.16 7.39 11.56
N PHE A 227 26.60 7.56 12.77
CA PHE A 227 25.19 7.31 13.02
C PHE A 227 24.34 8.19 12.09
N ALA A 228 23.36 7.58 11.43
CA ALA A 228 22.34 8.27 10.62
C ALA A 228 20.97 7.66 10.90
N ALA A 229 19.98 8.51 11.17
CA ALA A 229 18.60 8.09 11.37
C ALA A 229 18.11 7.33 10.11
N GLY A 230 17.60 6.11 10.32
CA GLY A 230 17.12 5.24 9.23
C GLY A 230 18.16 4.26 8.66
N LYS A 231 19.43 4.36 9.03
CA LYS A 231 20.41 3.33 8.76
C LYS A 231 20.36 2.30 9.89
N LEU A 232 20.01 1.05 9.59
CA LEU A 232 19.70 0.00 10.57
C LEU A 232 20.90 -0.87 10.98
N ASP A 233 22.00 -0.80 10.20
CA ASP A 233 23.17 -1.64 10.39
C ASP A 233 24.48 -0.95 9.97
N GLY A 234 25.59 -1.67 10.08
CA GLY A 234 26.90 -1.23 9.63
C GLY A 234 27.54 -0.15 10.50
N TYR A 235 27.17 -0.06 11.78
CA TYR A 235 27.86 0.77 12.77
C TYR A 235 29.02 0.02 13.40
N THR A 236 30.14 0.71 13.54
CA THR A 236 31.32 0.22 14.28
C THR A 236 31.50 1.08 15.53
N VAL A 237 31.78 0.42 16.63
CA VAL A 237 32.08 1.07 17.90
C VAL A 237 33.49 0.61 18.34
N ASN A 238 34.35 1.56 18.61
CA ASN A 238 35.62 1.24 19.28
C ASN A 238 35.35 1.10 20.78
N VAL A 239 35.63 -0.06 21.33
CA VAL A 239 35.45 -0.40 22.75
C VAL A 239 36.78 -0.34 23.45
#